data_6ba306b2c992052b39b7711e0493d055
#
_entry.id   6ba306b2c992052b39b7711e0493d055
#
_cell.length_a   1.000
_cell.length_b   1.000
_cell.length_c   1.000
_cell.angle_alpha   90.00
_cell.angle_beta   90.00
_cell.angle_gamma   90.00
#
_symmetry.space_group_name_H-M   'P 1'
#
loop_
_entity.id
_entity.type
_entity.pdbx_description
1 polymer ?
#
loop_
_entity_poly.entity_id
_entity_poly.type
_entity_poly.pdbx_seq_one_letter_code
_entity_poly.pdbx_strand_id
1 'polypeptide(L)'
;MLRIEKESAGHTTRLRLSGRIQSTDIDELWAQMDDDAIRIILDLDEVTLVDVEVVRFLSDCEDGGVVLVHCPLYVREWIIRERAEGAQT
;
A
#
# COMPACT_ATOMS: atom_id res chain seq x y z
N MET A 1 9.86 -0.35 12.16
CA MET A 1 9.92 1.04 11.71
C MET A 1 9.77 1.09 10.19
N LEU A 2 8.90 1.94 9.69
CA LEU A 2 8.66 2.04 8.25
C LEU A 2 9.67 2.97 7.60
N ARG A 3 10.22 2.55 6.47
CA ARG A 3 11.06 3.36 5.62
C ARG A 3 10.34 3.56 4.29
N ILE A 4 10.24 4.81 3.86
CA ILE A 4 9.59 5.17 2.60
C ILE A 4 10.62 5.83 1.69
N GLU A 5 10.80 5.29 0.48
CA GLU A 5 11.62 5.89 -0.55
C GLU A 5 10.71 6.30 -1.70
N LYS A 6 10.70 7.58 -2.03
CA LYS A 6 9.84 8.12 -3.08
C LYS A 6 10.64 8.43 -4.34
N GLU A 7 10.16 7.95 -5.47
CA GLU A 7 10.70 8.28 -6.78
C GLU A 7 9.57 8.80 -7.65
N SER A 8 9.81 9.90 -8.35
CA SER A 8 8.82 10.47 -9.27
C SER A 8 9.47 10.63 -10.63
N ALA A 9 8.75 10.19 -11.66
CA ALA A 9 9.20 10.30 -13.05
C ALA A 9 7.97 10.58 -13.92
N GLY A 10 7.93 11.77 -14.53
CA GLY A 10 6.77 12.21 -15.30
C GLY A 10 5.54 12.29 -14.38
N HIS A 11 4.49 11.57 -14.72
CA HIS A 11 3.25 11.55 -13.94
C HIS A 11 3.13 10.29 -13.07
N THR A 12 4.24 9.56 -12.88
CA THR A 12 4.26 8.33 -12.07
C THR A 12 5.02 8.58 -10.79
N THR A 13 4.43 8.20 -9.66
CA THR A 13 5.08 8.23 -8.36
C THR A 13 5.21 6.80 -7.86
N ARG A 14 6.43 6.40 -7.50
CA ARG A 14 6.72 5.09 -6.93
C ARG A 14 7.19 5.25 -5.50
N LEU A 15 6.54 4.56 -4.59
CA LEU A 15 6.91 4.51 -3.19
C LEU A 15 7.42 3.11 -2.86
N ARG A 16 8.69 3.00 -2.49
CA ARG A 16 9.25 1.75 -2.00
C ARG A 16 9.14 1.73 -0.49
N LEU A 17 8.43 0.75 0.03
CA LEU A 17 8.16 0.61 1.45
C LEU A 17 8.99 -0.53 2.02
N SER A 18 9.64 -0.30 3.15
CA SER A 18 10.49 -1.30 3.80
C SER A 18 10.16 -1.38 5.28
N GLY A 19 10.18 -2.57 5.82
CA GLY A 19 10.00 -2.82 7.24
C GLY A 19 8.54 -3.01 7.62
N ARG A 20 8.21 -2.57 8.83
CA ARG A 20 6.88 -2.76 9.40
C ARG A 20 6.00 -1.56 9.13
N ILE A 21 4.83 -1.82 8.56
CA ILE A 21 3.82 -0.78 8.33
C ILE A 21 2.73 -0.93 9.37
N GLN A 22 2.51 0.14 10.13
CA GLN A 22 1.49 0.19 11.18
C GLN A 22 0.37 1.15 10.79
N SER A 23 -0.78 1.03 11.46
CA SER A 23 -1.91 1.93 11.22
C SER A 23 -1.52 3.40 11.41
N THR A 24 -0.61 3.68 12.33
CA THR A 24 -0.11 5.05 12.57
C THR A 24 0.70 5.60 11.40
N ASP A 25 1.16 4.75 10.49
CA ASP A 25 1.93 5.15 9.32
C ASP A 25 1.04 5.54 8.13
N ILE A 26 -0.25 5.24 8.19
CA ILE A 26 -1.17 5.44 7.06
C ILE A 26 -1.25 6.92 6.65
N ASP A 27 -1.31 7.83 7.62
CA ASP A 27 -1.37 9.26 7.32
C ASP A 27 -0.11 9.72 6.58
N GLU A 28 1.05 9.21 6.99
CA GLU A 28 2.31 9.51 6.33
C GLU A 28 2.32 8.98 4.90
N LEU A 29 1.80 7.78 4.69
CA LEU A 29 1.70 7.21 3.35
C LEU A 29 0.79 8.05 2.46
N TRP A 30 -0.36 8.48 2.97
CA TRP A 30 -1.23 9.39 2.22
C TRP A 30 -0.51 10.68 1.86
N ALA A 31 0.26 11.25 2.80
CA ALA A 31 0.99 12.48 2.57
C ALA A 31 2.06 12.32 1.49
N GLN A 32 2.63 11.13 1.34
CA GLN A 32 3.65 10.85 0.32
C GLN A 32 3.04 10.57 -1.06
N MET A 33 1.76 10.24 -1.12
CA MET A 33 1.08 10.03 -2.40
C MET A 33 0.78 11.38 -3.03
N ASP A 34 1.24 11.54 -4.28
CA ASP A 34 1.12 12.79 -5.01
C ASP A 34 -0.25 12.85 -5.70
N ASP A 35 -1.07 13.83 -5.33
CA ASP A 35 -2.40 14.00 -5.94
C ASP A 35 -2.34 14.32 -7.43
N ASP A 36 -1.22 14.86 -7.90
CA ASP A 36 -1.03 15.18 -9.30
C ASP A 36 -0.53 13.99 -10.13
N ALA A 37 -0.17 12.90 -9.47
CA ALA A 37 0.30 11.72 -10.18
C ALA A 37 -0.86 11.01 -10.88
N ILE A 38 -0.63 10.63 -12.15
CA ILE A 38 -1.59 9.82 -12.89
C ILE A 38 -1.51 8.37 -12.43
N ARG A 39 -0.32 7.92 -12.04
CA ARG A 39 -0.10 6.56 -11.57
C ARG A 39 0.71 6.56 -10.29
N ILE A 40 0.24 5.82 -9.31
CA ILE A 40 0.96 5.60 -8.06
C ILE A 40 1.26 4.10 -7.94
N ILE A 41 2.51 3.78 -7.65
CA ILE A 41 2.98 2.42 -7.48
C ILE A 41 3.52 2.27 -6.08
N LEU A 42 3.03 1.29 -5.34
CA LEU A 42 3.55 0.92 -4.03
C LEU A 42 4.35 -0.37 -4.18
N ASP A 43 5.65 -0.29 -3.92
CA ASP A 43 6.54 -1.45 -3.97
C ASP A 43 6.66 -2.01 -2.56
N LEU A 44 6.19 -3.23 -2.36
CA LEU A 44 6.10 -3.87 -1.05
C LEU A 44 7.15 -4.96 -0.86
N ASP A 45 8.18 -4.98 -1.70
CA ASP A 45 9.18 -6.05 -1.73
C ASP A 45 9.86 -6.27 -0.37
N GLU A 46 10.15 -5.19 0.35
CA GLU A 46 10.86 -5.28 1.62
C GLU A 46 9.96 -5.08 2.85
N VAL A 47 8.65 -5.16 2.67
CA VAL A 47 7.71 -5.08 3.78
C VAL A 47 7.76 -6.38 4.58
N THR A 48 7.93 -6.25 5.90
CA THR A 48 8.08 -7.41 6.78
C THR A 48 6.82 -7.73 7.57
N LEU A 49 6.06 -6.70 7.95
CA LEU A 49 4.85 -6.88 8.77
C LEU A 49 3.85 -5.78 8.49
N VAL A 50 2.57 -6.15 8.50
CA VAL A 50 1.45 -5.21 8.38
C VAL A 50 0.39 -5.58 9.43
N ASP A 51 -0.47 -4.61 9.79
CA ASP A 51 -1.65 -4.89 10.61
C ASP A 51 -2.92 -4.83 9.74
N VAL A 52 -4.07 -5.13 10.35
CA VAL A 52 -5.33 -5.21 9.61
C VAL A 52 -5.73 -3.87 8.99
N GLU A 53 -5.46 -2.77 9.66
CA GLU A 53 -5.79 -1.44 9.13
C GLU A 53 -4.95 -1.15 7.89
N VAL A 54 -3.69 -1.57 7.89
CA VAL A 54 -2.81 -1.40 6.73
C VAL A 54 -3.29 -2.27 5.57
N VAL A 55 -3.74 -3.49 5.84
CA VAL A 55 -4.29 -4.36 4.80
C VAL A 55 -5.50 -3.71 4.14
N ARG A 56 -6.40 -3.13 4.95
CA ARG A 56 -7.57 -2.42 4.43
C ARG A 56 -7.16 -1.19 3.62
N PHE A 57 -6.17 -0.44 4.11
CA PHE A 57 -5.62 0.70 3.38
C PHE A 57 -5.08 0.28 2.01
N LEU A 58 -4.28 -0.80 1.96
CA LEU A 58 -3.73 -1.29 0.70
C LEU A 58 -4.82 -1.75 -0.26
N SER A 59 -5.85 -2.41 0.26
CA SER A 59 -7.00 -2.82 -0.54
C SER A 59 -7.73 -1.61 -1.13
N ASP A 60 -7.96 -0.58 -0.33
CA ASP A 60 -8.61 0.64 -0.79
C ASP A 60 -7.76 1.37 -1.84
N CYS A 61 -6.44 1.40 -1.65
CA CYS A 61 -5.53 1.99 -2.62
C CYS A 61 -5.64 1.28 -3.97
N GLU A 62 -5.64 -0.04 -3.95
CA GLU A 62 -5.73 -0.84 -5.18
C GLU A 62 -7.06 -0.60 -5.88
N ASP A 63 -8.14 -0.51 -5.13
CA ASP A 63 -9.46 -0.21 -5.69
C ASP A 63 -9.51 1.19 -6.33
N GLY A 64 -8.72 2.12 -5.81
CA GLY A 64 -8.60 3.47 -6.35
C GLY A 64 -7.63 3.62 -7.50
N GLY A 65 -7.04 2.53 -7.97
CA GLY A 65 -6.13 2.55 -9.11
C GLY A 65 -4.64 2.53 -8.77
N VAL A 66 -4.28 2.50 -7.50
CA VAL A 66 -2.89 2.36 -7.10
C VAL A 66 -2.40 0.94 -7.43
N VAL A 67 -1.22 0.83 -8.00
CA VAL A 67 -0.63 -0.47 -8.37
C VAL A 67 0.24 -0.97 -7.22
N LEU A 68 -0.03 -2.17 -6.74
CA LEU A 68 0.79 -2.83 -5.73
C LEU A 68 1.74 -3.80 -6.44
N VAL A 69 3.05 -3.62 -6.27
CA VAL A 69 4.05 -4.51 -6.88
C VAL A 69 4.83 -5.23 -5.79
N HIS A 70 5.30 -6.42 -6.10
CA HIS A 70 6.08 -7.26 -5.19
C HIS A 70 5.38 -7.48 -3.85
N CYS A 71 4.04 -7.57 -3.89
CA CYS A 71 3.25 -7.77 -2.68
C CYS A 71 3.57 -9.15 -2.08
N PRO A 72 4.01 -9.23 -0.82
CA PRO A 72 4.24 -10.52 -0.19
C PRO A 72 2.97 -11.39 -0.23
N LEU A 73 3.16 -12.69 -0.40
CA LEU A 73 2.02 -13.59 -0.58
C LEU A 73 1.04 -13.53 0.60
N TYR A 74 1.54 -13.47 1.82
CA TYR A 74 0.65 -13.41 2.99
C TYR A 74 -0.19 -12.12 3.02
N VAL A 75 0.37 -11.01 2.55
CA VAL A 75 -0.35 -9.73 2.47
C VAL A 75 -1.43 -9.83 1.41
N ARG A 76 -1.11 -10.40 0.25
CA ARG A 76 -2.07 -10.58 -0.84
C ARG A 76 -3.23 -11.49 -0.40
N GLU A 77 -2.94 -12.58 0.26
CA GLU A 77 -3.96 -13.48 0.78
C GLU A 77 -4.85 -12.78 1.82
N TRP A 78 -4.23 -11.95 2.66
CA TRP A 78 -4.96 -11.20 3.67
C TRP A 78 -5.90 -10.17 3.03
N ILE A 79 -5.43 -9.46 1.99
CA ILE A 79 -6.27 -8.51 1.23
C ILE A 79 -7.47 -9.23 0.65
N ILE A 80 -7.26 -10.39 0.02
CA ILE A 80 -8.35 -11.18 -0.58
C ILE A 80 -9.35 -11.58 0.50
N ARG A 81 -8.88 -12.03 1.64
CA ARG A 81 -9.75 -12.44 2.75
C ARG A 81 -10.57 -11.28 3.29
N GLU A 82 -9.96 -10.11 3.46
CA GLU A 82 -10.66 -8.93 3.95
C GLU A 82 -11.74 -8.48 2.96
N ARG A 83 -11.48 -8.57 1.69
CA ARG A 83 -12.48 -8.25 0.65
C ARG A 83 -13.66 -9.22 0.69
N ALA A 84 -13.37 -10.50 0.87
CA ALA A 84 -14.40 -11.53 0.94
C ALA A 84 -15.31 -11.31 2.16
N GLU A 85 -14.74 -10.96 3.30
CA GLU A 85 -15.50 -10.66 4.50
C GLU A 85 -16.33 -9.39 4.34
N GLY A 86 -15.76 -8.35 3.74
CA GLY A 86 -16.48 -7.11 3.48
C GLY A 86 -17.64 -7.29 2.52
N ALA A 87 -17.53 -8.21 1.56
CA ALA A 87 -18.58 -8.46 0.58
C ALA A 87 -19.78 -9.19 1.16
N GLN A 88 -19.66 -9.73 2.36
CA GLN A 88 -20.74 -10.49 3.01
C GLN A 88 -21.64 -9.64 3.90
N THR A 89 -21.33 -8.40 4.06
CA THR A 89 -22.10 -7.49 4.93
C THR A 89 -23.21 -6.76 4.20
#